data_e3d69852c2888584303c1e4401d8a820
#
_entry.id   e3d69852c2888584303c1e4401d8a820
#
_cell.length_a   1.000
_cell.length_b   1.000
_cell.length_c   1.000
_cell.angle_alpha   90.00
_cell.angle_beta   90.00
_cell.angle_gamma   90.00
#
_symmetry.space_group_name_H-M   'P 1'
#
loop_
_entity.id
_entity.type
_entity.pdbx_description
1 polymer ?
#
loop_
_entity_poly.entity_id
_entity_poly.type
_entity_poly.pdbx_seq_one_letter_code
_entity_poly.pdbx_strand_id
1 'polypeptide(L)'
;MPRAEMVHWWFASGFLMLGLLAVARLLVGEEVWAMRPWRRYLLPGLMFLMGVLLWPVMTFYTNSTIHMIAHGSWAQVLMLAGGAELGLASGKLRSQWWRLCTALTMVVSGTAFLVHEQQHWLFARAAFLHHVLGWTLLVGAVFPLTQAFRPRSRAAALGFASVLFAISFLLFADRDTAAIFGHLSPYAGVPHR
;
A
#
# COMPACT_ATOMS: atom_id res chain seq x y z
N MET A 1 -3.26 -23.99 4.92
CA MET A 1 -2.46 -23.08 4.08
C MET A 1 -2.99 -21.66 4.27
N PRO A 2 -2.15 -20.63 4.35
CA PRO A 2 -2.64 -19.26 4.38
C PRO A 2 -3.42 -18.97 3.09
N ARG A 3 -4.55 -18.29 3.24
CA ARG A 3 -5.41 -17.87 2.13
C ARG A 3 -5.01 -16.47 1.69
N ALA A 4 -5.27 -16.11 0.43
CA ALA A 4 -4.98 -14.78 -0.11
C ALA A 4 -5.63 -13.67 0.72
N GLU A 5 -6.88 -13.89 1.19
CA GLU A 5 -7.57 -12.97 2.09
C GLU A 5 -6.79 -12.62 3.36
N MET A 6 -6.04 -13.58 3.93
CA MET A 6 -5.23 -13.32 5.14
C MET A 6 -4.10 -12.34 4.87
N VAL A 7 -3.48 -12.42 3.68
CA VAL A 7 -2.44 -11.46 3.28
C VAL A 7 -3.06 -10.08 3.09
N HIS A 8 -4.22 -10.00 2.44
CA HIS A 8 -4.94 -8.75 2.29
C HIS A 8 -5.29 -8.14 3.66
N TRP A 9 -5.71 -8.96 4.64
CA TRP A 9 -6.00 -8.48 6.01
C TRP A 9 -4.76 -8.02 6.77
N TRP A 10 -3.60 -8.65 6.57
CA TRP A 10 -2.34 -8.15 7.14
C TRP A 10 -1.99 -6.78 6.58
N PHE A 11 -2.07 -6.60 5.26
CA PHE A 11 -1.84 -5.30 4.63
C PHE A 11 -2.93 -4.29 5.02
N ALA A 12 -4.19 -4.70 5.11
CA ALA A 12 -5.28 -3.88 5.62
C ALA A 12 -4.97 -3.34 7.01
N SER A 13 -4.48 -4.20 7.91
CA SER A 13 -4.06 -3.81 9.26
C SER A 13 -2.89 -2.82 9.24
N GLY A 14 -1.93 -3.02 8.32
CA GLY A 14 -0.83 -2.08 8.09
C GLY A 14 -1.32 -0.69 7.65
N PHE A 15 -2.23 -0.64 6.67
CA PHE A 15 -2.84 0.62 6.21
C PHE A 15 -3.71 1.27 7.28
N LEU A 16 -4.44 0.49 8.07
CA LEU A 16 -5.18 1.00 9.23
C LEU A 16 -4.23 1.69 10.22
N MET A 17 -3.13 1.05 10.56
CA MET A 17 -2.13 1.62 11.46
C MET A 17 -1.50 2.90 10.88
N LEU A 18 -1.17 2.92 9.58
CA LEU A 18 -0.69 4.12 8.91
C LEU A 18 -1.70 5.26 9.00
N GLY A 19 -2.99 4.98 8.76
CA GLY A 19 -4.07 5.95 8.89
C GLY A 19 -4.19 6.50 10.31
N LEU A 20 -4.17 5.62 11.32
CA LEU A 20 -4.22 6.00 12.73
C LEU A 20 -3.01 6.86 13.13
N LEU A 21 -1.80 6.50 12.71
CA LEU A 21 -0.59 7.30 12.95
C LEU A 21 -0.66 8.67 12.29
N ALA A 22 -1.19 8.74 11.05
CA ALA A 22 -1.38 10.01 10.34
C ALA A 22 -2.36 10.91 11.07
N VAL A 23 -3.50 10.37 11.53
CA VAL A 23 -4.49 11.11 12.32
C VAL A 23 -3.91 11.52 13.69
N ALA A 24 -3.23 10.62 14.39
CA ALA A 24 -2.59 10.93 15.67
C ALA A 24 -1.60 12.09 15.54
N ARG A 25 -0.78 12.09 14.47
CA ARG A 25 0.13 13.21 14.19
C ARG A 25 -0.60 14.54 13.96
N LEU A 26 -1.73 14.50 13.25
CA LEU A 26 -2.55 15.69 12.99
C LEU A 26 -3.23 16.24 14.27
N LEU A 27 -3.71 15.34 15.14
CA LEU A 27 -4.38 15.72 16.39
C LEU A 27 -3.40 16.27 17.42
N VAL A 28 -2.25 15.61 17.55
CA VAL A 28 -1.18 16.01 18.49
C VAL A 28 -0.50 17.30 18.02
N GLY A 29 -0.43 17.52 16.71
CA GLY A 29 0.27 18.62 16.08
C GLY A 29 1.75 18.34 15.83
N GLU A 30 2.29 18.94 14.77
CA GLU A 30 3.65 18.70 14.29
C GLU A 30 4.72 18.99 15.34
N GLU A 31 4.57 20.07 16.09
CA GLU A 31 5.56 20.49 17.10
C GLU A 31 5.64 19.48 18.23
N VAL A 32 4.49 19.09 18.81
CA VAL A 32 4.43 18.11 19.91
C VAL A 32 4.82 16.71 19.42
N TRP A 33 4.47 16.37 18.16
CA TRP A 33 4.92 15.11 17.55
C TRP A 33 6.43 15.05 17.43
N ALA A 34 7.06 16.15 17.01
CA ALA A 34 8.51 16.28 16.82
C ALA A 34 9.32 16.29 18.14
N MET A 35 8.68 16.60 19.29
CA MET A 35 9.36 16.53 20.61
C MET A 35 9.92 15.15 20.94
N ARG A 36 9.39 14.10 20.35
CA ARG A 36 9.91 12.73 20.49
C ARG A 36 10.58 12.31 19.18
N PRO A 37 11.91 12.33 19.09
CA PRO A 37 12.64 12.12 17.83
C PRO A 37 12.29 10.81 17.10
N TRP A 38 11.96 9.75 17.84
CA TRP A 38 11.61 8.46 17.26
C TRP A 38 10.26 8.45 16.54
N ARG A 39 9.31 9.33 16.91
CA ARG A 39 7.97 9.39 16.30
C ARG A 39 8.01 9.74 14.81
N ARG A 40 9.00 10.53 14.38
CA ARG A 40 9.16 10.90 12.97
C ARG A 40 9.45 9.71 12.05
N TYR A 41 9.91 8.59 12.64
CA TYR A 41 10.24 7.37 11.89
C TYR A 41 9.08 6.36 11.86
N LEU A 42 8.01 6.52 12.62
CA LEU A 42 6.93 5.54 12.73
C LEU A 42 6.21 5.35 11.40
N LEU A 43 5.70 6.43 10.82
CA LEU A 43 4.95 6.38 9.56
C LEU A 43 5.82 5.84 8.42
N PRO A 44 6.98 6.46 8.11
CA PRO A 44 7.81 5.98 7.02
C PRO A 44 8.43 4.60 7.29
N GLY A 45 8.75 4.30 8.53
CA GLY A 45 9.26 2.97 8.91
C GLY A 45 8.23 1.86 8.69
N LEU A 46 6.97 2.12 9.03
CA LEU A 46 5.88 1.16 8.77
C LEU A 46 5.64 0.99 7.26
N MET A 47 5.65 2.08 6.47
CA MET A 47 5.55 1.98 5.00
C MET A 47 6.68 1.14 4.41
N PHE A 48 7.92 1.39 4.83
CA PHE A 48 9.07 0.62 4.38
C PHE A 48 8.94 -0.86 4.76
N LEU A 49 8.58 -1.14 6.01
CA LEU A 49 8.38 -2.50 6.52
C LEU A 49 7.30 -3.25 5.73
N MET A 50 6.18 -2.59 5.41
CA MET A 50 5.13 -3.20 4.60
C MET A 50 5.65 -3.61 3.21
N GLY A 51 6.48 -2.76 2.58
CA GLY A 51 7.14 -3.11 1.32
C GLY A 51 8.06 -4.33 1.47
N VAL A 52 8.87 -4.37 2.53
CA VAL A 52 9.75 -5.51 2.82
C VAL A 52 8.94 -6.79 3.05
N LEU A 53 7.84 -6.72 3.81
CA LEU A 53 6.99 -7.88 4.11
C LEU A 53 6.21 -8.37 2.89
N LEU A 54 6.05 -7.56 1.86
CA LEU A 54 5.40 -7.99 0.62
C LEU A 54 6.32 -8.89 -0.23
N TRP A 55 7.64 -8.77 -0.12
CA TRP A 55 8.60 -9.59 -0.87
C TRP A 55 8.43 -11.11 -0.69
N PRO A 56 8.33 -11.65 0.54
CA PRO A 56 8.10 -13.09 0.74
C PRO A 56 6.80 -13.57 0.10
N VAL A 57 5.75 -12.76 0.16
CA VAL A 57 4.46 -13.10 -0.45
C VAL A 57 4.60 -13.29 -1.95
N MET A 58 5.44 -12.48 -2.59
CA MET A 58 5.66 -12.53 -4.03
C MET A 58 6.40 -13.77 -4.51
N THR A 59 7.39 -14.23 -3.74
CA THR A 59 8.16 -15.43 -4.10
C THR A 59 7.28 -16.67 -4.23
N PHE A 60 6.09 -16.65 -3.67
CA PHE A 60 5.15 -17.77 -3.71
C PHE A 60 4.14 -17.70 -4.87
N TYR A 61 4.09 -16.60 -5.61
CA TYR A 61 3.24 -16.40 -6.80
C TYR A 61 3.99 -16.69 -8.10
N THR A 62 4.78 -17.79 -8.13
CA THR A 62 5.71 -18.06 -9.22
C THR A 62 5.07 -18.42 -10.56
N ASN A 63 3.78 -18.75 -10.59
CA ASN A 63 3.12 -19.26 -11.81
C ASN A 63 2.49 -18.16 -12.67
N SER A 64 2.51 -16.91 -12.23
CA SER A 64 1.99 -15.78 -13.01
C SER A 64 2.99 -14.65 -13.04
N THR A 65 3.61 -14.44 -14.19
CA THR A 65 4.52 -13.30 -14.41
C THR A 65 3.84 -11.97 -14.11
N ILE A 66 2.56 -11.83 -14.46
CA ILE A 66 1.79 -10.61 -14.22
C ILE A 66 1.63 -10.35 -12.72
N HIS A 67 1.30 -11.39 -11.93
CA HIS A 67 1.21 -11.29 -10.47
C HIS A 67 2.55 -10.93 -9.85
N MET A 68 3.65 -11.55 -10.30
CA MET A 68 4.99 -11.22 -9.82
C MET A 68 5.36 -9.75 -10.13
N ILE A 69 5.07 -9.28 -11.34
CA ILE A 69 5.35 -7.89 -11.71
C ILE A 69 4.51 -6.93 -10.86
N ALA A 70 3.21 -7.18 -10.71
CA ALA A 70 2.32 -6.31 -9.95
C ALA A 70 2.73 -6.22 -8.47
N HIS A 71 2.82 -7.35 -7.78
CA HIS A 71 3.19 -7.37 -6.35
C HIS A 71 4.63 -6.90 -6.13
N GLY A 72 5.57 -7.20 -7.09
CA GLY A 72 6.93 -6.71 -7.05
C GLY A 72 7.04 -5.20 -7.17
N SER A 73 6.28 -4.64 -8.09
CA SER A 73 6.24 -3.19 -8.21
C SER A 73 5.67 -2.55 -6.94
N TRP A 74 4.62 -3.13 -6.33
CA TRP A 74 4.08 -2.62 -5.07
C TRP A 74 5.08 -2.68 -3.92
N ALA A 75 5.80 -3.80 -3.77
CA ALA A 75 6.84 -3.92 -2.76
C ALA A 75 7.91 -2.84 -2.94
N GLN A 76 8.41 -2.69 -4.16
CA GLN A 76 9.48 -1.74 -4.48
C GLN A 76 9.05 -0.29 -4.25
N VAL A 77 7.86 0.11 -4.72
CA VAL A 77 7.41 1.50 -4.56
C VAL A 77 7.07 1.83 -3.11
N LEU A 78 6.56 0.88 -2.32
CA LEU A 78 6.37 1.07 -0.87
C LEU A 78 7.71 1.24 -0.15
N MET A 79 8.72 0.42 -0.49
CA MET A 79 10.07 0.57 0.06
C MET A 79 10.69 1.89 -0.37
N LEU A 80 10.52 2.29 -1.63
CA LEU A 80 11.01 3.58 -2.13
C LEU A 80 10.38 4.75 -1.37
N ALA A 81 9.06 4.77 -1.23
CA ALA A 81 8.35 5.83 -0.51
C ALA A 81 8.76 5.86 0.97
N GLY A 82 8.71 4.71 1.65
CA GLY A 82 9.12 4.60 3.05
C GLY A 82 10.59 5.00 3.25
N GLY A 83 11.47 4.54 2.37
CA GLY A 83 12.90 4.88 2.39
C GLY A 83 13.17 6.37 2.15
N ALA A 84 12.48 6.98 1.18
CA ALA A 84 12.57 8.41 0.92
C ALA A 84 12.13 9.25 2.13
N GLU A 85 10.99 8.92 2.72
CA GLU A 85 10.48 9.60 3.91
C GLU A 85 11.37 9.36 5.14
N LEU A 86 11.96 8.16 5.31
CA LEU A 86 13.00 7.89 6.33
C LEU A 86 14.24 8.75 6.11
N GLY A 87 14.67 8.88 4.86
CA GLY A 87 15.78 9.74 4.47
C GLY A 87 15.54 11.21 4.81
N LEU A 88 14.30 11.70 4.54
CA LEU A 88 13.88 13.05 4.92
C LEU A 88 13.79 13.20 6.45
N ALA A 89 13.20 12.25 7.15
CA ALA A 89 13.07 12.27 8.60
C ALA A 89 14.42 12.24 9.32
N SER A 90 15.42 11.56 8.76
CA SER A 90 16.78 11.49 9.31
C SER A 90 17.67 12.69 8.90
N GLY A 91 17.20 13.54 7.98
CA GLY A 91 17.98 14.66 7.42
C GLY A 91 19.04 14.24 6.39
N LYS A 92 19.10 12.95 6.02
CA LYS A 92 20.01 12.46 4.97
C LYS A 92 19.57 12.92 3.57
N LEU A 93 18.27 12.98 3.34
CA LEU A 93 17.69 13.60 2.16
C LEU A 93 17.20 15.01 2.51
N ARG A 94 17.62 16.00 1.72
CA ARG A 94 17.30 17.42 2.00
C ARG A 94 16.25 17.99 1.06
N SER A 95 16.14 17.45 -0.16
CA SER A 95 15.20 17.93 -1.15
C SER A 95 13.79 17.43 -0.83
N GLN A 96 12.83 18.35 -0.75
CA GLN A 96 11.41 18.02 -0.56
C GLN A 96 10.80 17.21 -1.73
N TRP A 97 11.45 17.20 -2.89
CA TRP A 97 11.00 16.41 -4.06
C TRP A 97 10.94 14.91 -3.78
N TRP A 98 11.71 14.41 -2.79
CA TRP A 98 11.62 13.02 -2.37
C TRP A 98 10.24 12.62 -1.84
N ARG A 99 9.41 13.56 -1.40
CA ARG A 99 8.01 13.31 -1.02
C ARG A 99 7.13 12.89 -2.18
N LEU A 100 7.54 13.18 -3.42
CA LEU A 100 6.84 12.70 -4.61
C LEU A 100 6.85 11.17 -4.71
N CYS A 101 7.80 10.48 -4.06
CA CYS A 101 7.83 9.02 -4.02
C CYS A 101 6.54 8.43 -3.45
N THR A 102 5.92 9.08 -2.45
CA THR A 102 4.63 8.62 -1.89
C THR A 102 3.49 8.76 -2.91
N ALA A 103 3.42 9.88 -3.62
CA ALA A 103 2.43 10.06 -4.69
C ALA A 103 2.66 9.08 -5.84
N LEU A 104 3.92 8.89 -6.25
CA LEU A 104 4.30 7.92 -7.29
C LEU A 104 3.92 6.49 -6.88
N THR A 105 4.14 6.13 -5.62
CA THR A 105 3.71 4.82 -5.08
C THR A 105 2.22 4.60 -5.28
N MET A 106 1.39 5.59 -4.98
CA MET A 106 -0.05 5.47 -5.15
C MET A 106 -0.44 5.38 -6.64
N VAL A 107 0.21 6.14 -7.52
CA VAL A 107 -0.05 6.08 -8.96
C VAL A 107 0.34 4.71 -9.52
N VAL A 108 1.54 4.23 -9.23
CA VAL A 108 2.01 2.91 -9.70
C VAL A 108 1.11 1.80 -9.17
N SER A 109 0.81 1.82 -7.86
CA SER A 109 -0.05 0.81 -7.25
C SER A 109 -1.47 0.87 -7.81
N GLY A 110 -2.05 2.07 -7.96
CA GLY A 110 -3.38 2.25 -8.54
C GLY A 110 -3.47 1.75 -9.97
N THR A 111 -2.48 2.08 -10.80
CA THR A 111 -2.40 1.57 -12.17
C THR A 111 -2.26 0.06 -12.19
N ALA A 112 -1.38 -0.50 -11.35
CA ALA A 112 -1.20 -1.95 -11.28
C ALA A 112 -2.50 -2.67 -10.88
N PHE A 113 -3.29 -2.14 -9.94
CA PHE A 113 -4.60 -2.70 -9.60
C PHE A 113 -5.59 -2.68 -10.78
N LEU A 114 -5.55 -1.65 -11.62
CA LEU A 114 -6.44 -1.54 -12.78
C LEU A 114 -6.05 -2.44 -13.95
N VAL A 115 -4.74 -2.70 -14.13
CA VAL A 115 -4.24 -3.53 -15.24
C VAL A 115 -3.92 -4.96 -14.83
N HIS A 116 -3.92 -5.22 -13.51
CA HIS A 116 -3.68 -6.54 -12.98
C HIS A 116 -4.87 -7.45 -13.28
N GLU A 117 -4.64 -8.37 -14.21
CA GLU A 117 -5.68 -9.24 -14.71
C GLU A 117 -6.16 -10.20 -13.62
N GLN A 118 -7.42 -10.05 -13.24
CA GLN A 118 -8.13 -11.00 -12.41
C GLN A 118 -8.88 -11.95 -13.32
N GLN A 119 -8.96 -13.22 -12.95
CA GLN A 119 -9.82 -14.17 -13.64
C GLN A 119 -11.28 -13.82 -13.32
N HIS A 120 -11.82 -12.83 -14.03
CA HIS A 120 -13.12 -12.19 -13.75
C HIS A 120 -14.28 -13.18 -13.59
N TRP A 121 -14.22 -14.28 -14.31
CA TRP A 121 -15.25 -15.32 -14.25
C TRP A 121 -15.21 -16.17 -12.97
N LEU A 122 -14.05 -16.22 -12.28
CA LEU A 122 -13.91 -16.93 -11.00
C LEU A 122 -14.12 -16.01 -9.80
N PHE A 123 -13.75 -14.73 -9.91
CA PHE A 123 -13.63 -13.81 -8.78
C PHE A 123 -14.14 -12.41 -9.12
N ALA A 124 -15.35 -12.29 -9.65
CA ALA A 124 -15.95 -11.00 -10.03
C ALA A 124 -15.91 -9.95 -8.90
N ARG A 125 -16.08 -10.40 -7.64
CA ARG A 125 -16.00 -9.51 -6.48
C ARG A 125 -14.57 -9.00 -6.25
N ALA A 126 -13.55 -9.87 -6.35
CA ALA A 126 -12.16 -9.47 -6.22
C ALA A 126 -11.76 -8.49 -7.33
N ALA A 127 -12.18 -8.76 -8.57
CA ALA A 127 -11.97 -7.84 -9.68
C ALA A 127 -12.60 -6.47 -9.43
N PHE A 128 -13.84 -6.41 -8.95
CA PHE A 128 -14.50 -5.17 -8.58
C PHE A 128 -13.73 -4.41 -7.48
N LEU A 129 -13.32 -5.10 -6.41
CA LEU A 129 -12.56 -4.50 -5.32
C LEU A 129 -11.21 -3.95 -5.80
N HIS A 130 -10.52 -4.67 -6.69
CA HIS A 130 -9.27 -4.19 -7.27
C HIS A 130 -9.47 -2.94 -8.13
N HIS A 131 -10.55 -2.85 -8.89
CA HIS A 131 -10.88 -1.61 -9.61
C HIS A 131 -11.15 -0.46 -8.65
N VAL A 132 -11.93 -0.68 -7.60
CA VAL A 132 -12.20 0.36 -6.59
C VAL A 132 -10.91 0.76 -5.87
N LEU A 133 -10.04 -0.18 -5.50
CA LEU A 133 -8.73 0.10 -4.92
C LEU A 133 -7.85 0.91 -5.87
N GLY A 134 -7.80 0.52 -7.15
CA GLY A 134 -7.03 1.21 -8.17
C GLY A 134 -7.42 2.67 -8.30
N TRP A 135 -8.71 2.96 -8.45
CA TRP A 135 -9.22 4.33 -8.51
C TRP A 135 -9.04 5.09 -7.21
N THR A 136 -9.23 4.45 -6.06
CA THR A 136 -8.99 5.06 -4.74
C THR A 136 -7.54 5.54 -4.61
N LEU A 137 -6.59 4.74 -5.06
CA LEU A 137 -5.17 5.08 -5.04
C LEU A 137 -4.85 6.22 -6.04
N LEU A 138 -5.34 6.13 -7.29
CA LEU A 138 -5.08 7.15 -8.30
C LEU A 138 -5.64 8.52 -7.89
N VAL A 139 -6.89 8.57 -7.46
CA VAL A 139 -7.51 9.82 -6.98
C VAL A 139 -6.83 10.27 -5.69
N GLY A 140 -6.54 9.33 -4.79
CA GLY A 140 -5.88 9.59 -3.52
C GLY A 140 -4.46 10.16 -3.66
N ALA A 141 -3.76 9.89 -4.76
CA ALA A 141 -2.41 10.40 -5.01
C ALA A 141 -2.32 11.93 -5.02
N VAL A 142 -3.44 12.63 -5.25
CA VAL A 142 -3.50 14.10 -5.17
C VAL A 142 -3.11 14.63 -3.80
N PHE A 143 -3.38 13.89 -2.72
CA PHE A 143 -3.10 14.34 -1.36
C PHE A 143 -1.60 14.36 -1.04
N PRO A 144 -0.84 13.25 -1.19
CA PRO A 144 0.61 13.30 -1.00
C PRO A 144 1.31 14.17 -2.03
N LEU A 145 0.79 14.28 -3.26
CA LEU A 145 1.27 15.26 -4.23
C LEU A 145 1.12 16.69 -3.70
N THR A 146 -0.06 17.04 -3.18
CA THR A 146 -0.29 18.35 -2.57
C THR A 146 0.64 18.58 -1.38
N GLN A 147 0.89 17.56 -0.54
CA GLN A 147 1.81 17.67 0.59
C GLN A 147 3.26 17.88 0.16
N ALA A 148 3.68 17.37 -0.99
CA ALA A 148 5.02 17.61 -1.52
C ALA A 148 5.25 19.10 -1.81
N PHE A 149 4.22 19.81 -2.30
CA PHE A 149 4.29 21.27 -2.59
C PHE A 149 3.83 22.13 -1.42
N ARG A 150 2.90 21.64 -0.59
CA ARG A 150 2.31 22.34 0.57
C ARG A 150 2.38 21.44 1.82
N PRO A 151 3.56 21.27 2.43
CA PRO A 151 3.78 20.30 3.52
C PRO A 151 2.88 20.52 4.75
N ARG A 152 2.40 21.75 4.95
CA ARG A 152 1.54 22.12 6.10
C ARG A 152 0.04 22.06 5.79
N SER A 153 -0.38 21.57 4.63
CA SER A 153 -1.79 21.46 4.27
C SER A 153 -2.48 20.39 5.12
N ARG A 154 -3.26 20.83 6.10
CA ARG A 154 -4.07 19.92 6.96
C ARG A 154 -5.11 19.16 6.14
N ALA A 155 -5.74 19.83 5.16
CA ALA A 155 -6.71 19.18 4.27
C ALA A 155 -6.08 18.02 3.49
N ALA A 156 -4.88 18.23 2.92
CA ALA A 156 -4.17 17.17 2.21
C ALA A 156 -3.75 16.01 3.17
N ALA A 157 -3.34 16.35 4.39
CA ALA A 157 -2.99 15.33 5.38
C ALA A 157 -4.21 14.51 5.84
N LEU A 158 -5.36 15.15 6.05
CA LEU A 158 -6.62 14.46 6.35
C LEU A 158 -7.09 13.62 5.17
N GLY A 159 -7.04 14.14 3.95
CA GLY A 159 -7.37 13.40 2.75
C GLY A 159 -6.50 12.17 2.57
N PHE A 160 -5.19 12.29 2.79
CA PHE A 160 -4.28 11.14 2.74
C PHE A 160 -4.63 10.08 3.81
N ALA A 161 -4.88 10.50 5.06
CA ALA A 161 -5.32 9.57 6.11
C ALA A 161 -6.64 8.86 5.74
N SER A 162 -7.61 9.60 5.17
CA SER A 162 -8.89 9.03 4.72
C SER A 162 -8.69 7.97 3.62
N VAL A 163 -7.77 8.21 2.68
CA VAL A 163 -7.42 7.22 1.65
C VAL A 163 -6.81 5.98 2.27
N LEU A 164 -5.91 6.11 3.25
CA LEU A 164 -5.32 4.95 3.95
C LEU A 164 -6.40 4.10 4.64
N PHE A 165 -7.39 4.74 5.27
CA PHE A 165 -8.55 4.03 5.84
C PHE A 165 -9.40 3.36 4.76
N ALA A 166 -9.68 4.04 3.65
CA ALA A 166 -10.45 3.48 2.55
C ALA A 166 -9.76 2.23 1.98
N ILE A 167 -8.45 2.29 1.72
CA ILE A 167 -7.66 1.13 1.29
C ILE A 167 -7.74 -0.01 2.31
N SER A 168 -7.59 0.30 3.60
CA SER A 168 -7.67 -0.69 4.67
C SER A 168 -9.03 -1.40 4.66
N PHE A 169 -10.13 -0.65 4.63
CA PHE A 169 -11.48 -1.24 4.61
C PHE A 169 -11.75 -2.06 3.35
N LEU A 170 -11.30 -1.61 2.19
CA LEU A 170 -11.44 -2.36 0.93
C LEU A 170 -10.68 -3.70 1.00
N LEU A 171 -9.46 -3.69 1.53
CA LEU A 171 -8.67 -4.91 1.70
C LEU A 171 -9.26 -5.85 2.76
N PHE A 172 -9.85 -5.33 3.84
CA PHE A 172 -10.60 -6.16 4.79
C PHE A 172 -11.88 -6.75 4.19
N ALA A 173 -12.50 -6.08 3.22
CA ALA A 173 -13.67 -6.57 2.51
C ALA A 173 -13.34 -7.64 1.47
N ASP A 174 -12.07 -7.81 1.11
CA ASP A 174 -11.65 -8.84 0.19
C ASP A 174 -11.82 -10.22 0.80
N ARG A 175 -12.46 -11.13 0.05
CA ARG A 175 -12.80 -12.51 0.44
C ARG A 175 -12.24 -13.51 -0.56
N ASP A 176 -11.06 -13.23 -1.09
CA ASP A 176 -10.36 -14.17 -1.95
C ASP A 176 -9.86 -15.37 -1.12
N THR A 177 -10.50 -16.51 -1.31
CA THR A 177 -10.18 -17.74 -0.59
C THR A 177 -9.12 -18.58 -1.29
N ALA A 178 -8.54 -18.12 -2.39
CA ALA A 178 -7.48 -18.83 -3.09
C ALA A 178 -6.28 -19.09 -2.17
N ALA A 179 -5.73 -20.29 -2.23
CA ALA A 179 -4.54 -20.62 -1.45
C ALA A 179 -3.31 -19.91 -2.04
N ILE A 180 -2.56 -19.16 -1.22
CA ILE A 180 -1.37 -18.43 -1.66
C ILE A 180 -0.35 -19.37 -2.32
N PHE A 181 -0.22 -20.57 -1.77
CA PHE A 181 0.69 -21.60 -2.27
C PHE A 181 0.04 -22.58 -3.26
N GLY A 182 -1.24 -22.39 -3.60
CA GLY A 182 -1.95 -23.24 -4.55
C GLY A 182 -1.32 -23.24 -5.95
N HIS A 183 -0.63 -22.17 -6.28
CA HIS A 183 0.08 -22.02 -7.56
C HIS A 183 1.34 -22.89 -7.67
N LEU A 184 1.85 -23.41 -6.58
CA LEU A 184 2.97 -24.36 -6.59
C LEU A 184 2.52 -25.80 -6.90
N SER A 185 1.20 -26.06 -6.91
CA SER A 185 0.66 -27.32 -7.33
C SER A 185 0.80 -27.47 -8.85
N PRO A 186 1.31 -28.59 -9.38
CA PRO A 186 1.33 -28.87 -10.81
C PRO A 186 -0.07 -28.93 -11.43
N TYR A 187 -1.11 -28.95 -10.59
CA TYR A 187 -2.53 -28.92 -10.98
C TYR A 187 -3.17 -27.53 -10.78
N ALA A 188 -2.40 -26.52 -10.37
CA ALA A 188 -2.88 -25.15 -10.26
C ALA A 188 -3.16 -24.60 -11.65
N GLY A 189 -4.41 -24.57 -12.05
CA GLY A 189 -4.84 -24.17 -13.40
C GLY A 189 -5.71 -25.19 -14.10
N VAL A 190 -5.89 -26.37 -13.53
CA VAL A 190 -6.92 -27.30 -14.02
C VAL A 190 -8.24 -26.93 -13.34
N PRO A 191 -9.26 -26.45 -14.08
CA PRO A 191 -10.58 -26.22 -13.51
C PRO A 191 -11.08 -27.54 -12.92
N HIS A 192 -11.35 -27.59 -11.65
CA HIS A 192 -12.12 -28.68 -11.07
C HIS A 192 -13.52 -28.61 -11.70
N ARG A 193 -13.82 -29.59 -12.58
CA ARG A 193 -15.14 -29.82 -13.15
C ARG A 193 -16.12 -30.24 -12.06
#